data_9eabb3fae25a95e951eebb7317cd2c54
#
_entry.id   9eabb3fae25a95e951eebb7317cd2c54
#
_cell.length_a   1.000
_cell.length_b   1.000
_cell.length_c   1.000
_cell.angle_alpha   90.00
_cell.angle_beta   90.00
_cell.angle_gamma   90.00
#
_symmetry.space_group_name_H-M   'P 1'
#
loop_
_entity.id
_entity.type
_entity.pdbx_description
1 polymer ?
#
loop_
_entity_poly.entity_id
_entity_poly.type
_entity_poly.pdbx_seq_one_letter_code
_entity_poly.pdbx_strand_id
1 'polypeptide(L)'
;MDEQPDSGGPKSLEAARERGWTTLDEVLCLASRSPIDIDEARAFVREAGVELVQTTGDPWEDLTALAEEGPAAFGVAPVPPPAEELAPDSPAALYLREISQRPLLTAEEEVQLAKEREAGEEAKEKLDLGVEDRTERERLEEDVRIGEAARKRLVESNLRLVVSVARKYMGRGLLFLDLIQEGNIGLQRGVEKYDWRRGFRFSTYAYWWIRQAISRAVADQARTIRLPVHIIEQLTRLYNTARELHQEMGREPTAAEIGERLGIEPEKVREAFRAAKVPISLETPIGEEEESTLADLVADAAARAPADEAEEEVLAHTLGKALDRHLTSREAQVLRMRFGLDDGQARTLGEVGDELDISRERARQIEAEALRKLRTAAPFMRQFREYVE
;
A
#
# COMPACT_ATOMS: atom_id res chain seq x y z
N MET A 1 -23.93 -4.62 51.16
CA MET A 1 -23.17 -3.39 50.80
C MET A 1 -23.12 -3.37 49.30
N ASP A 2 -24.14 -2.73 48.74
CA ASP A 2 -24.42 -2.69 47.30
C ASP A 2 -23.59 -1.59 46.66
N GLU A 3 -22.63 -1.96 45.84
CA GLU A 3 -22.00 -1.02 44.92
C GLU A 3 -22.86 -0.90 43.66
N GLN A 4 -23.61 0.19 43.56
CA GLN A 4 -24.31 0.59 42.34
C GLN A 4 -23.28 0.99 41.26
N PRO A 5 -23.49 0.62 39.98
CA PRO A 5 -22.64 1.08 38.89
C PRO A 5 -22.78 2.60 38.68
N ASP A 6 -21.69 3.27 38.73
CA ASP A 6 -21.52 4.72 38.65
C ASP A 6 -22.10 5.28 37.33
N SER A 7 -23.06 6.18 37.47
CA SER A 7 -23.75 6.88 36.37
C SER A 7 -22.84 7.94 35.76
N GLY A 8 -22.01 7.56 34.81
CA GLY A 8 -20.94 8.37 34.22
C GLY A 8 -21.33 9.45 33.22
N GLY A 9 -22.56 9.98 33.22
CA GLY A 9 -22.99 11.01 32.27
C GLY A 9 -22.56 12.44 32.61
N PRO A 10 -22.93 13.02 33.77
CA PRO A 10 -22.58 14.39 34.09
C PRO A 10 -21.13 14.58 34.54
N LYS A 11 -20.52 13.59 35.15
CA LYS A 11 -19.12 13.65 35.64
C LYS A 11 -18.08 13.72 34.50
N SER A 12 -18.35 13.20 33.33
CA SER A 12 -17.43 13.25 32.19
C SER A 12 -17.40 14.63 31.54
N LEU A 13 -18.53 15.37 31.53
CA LEU A 13 -18.61 16.75 31.02
C LEU A 13 -18.00 17.75 31.99
N GLU A 14 -18.19 17.57 33.28
CA GLU A 14 -17.54 18.41 34.31
C GLU A 14 -16.03 18.20 34.31
N ALA A 15 -15.57 16.95 34.16
CA ALA A 15 -14.15 16.65 34.05
C ALA A 15 -13.52 17.18 32.74
N ALA A 16 -14.26 17.19 31.62
CA ALA A 16 -13.82 17.81 30.38
C ALA A 16 -13.74 19.34 30.50
N ARG A 17 -14.68 19.96 31.24
CA ARG A 17 -14.70 21.39 31.50
C ARG A 17 -13.59 21.85 32.43
N GLU A 18 -13.23 21.02 33.41
CA GLU A 18 -12.09 21.28 34.30
C GLU A 18 -10.74 21.11 33.59
N ARG A 19 -10.64 20.19 32.63
CA ARG A 19 -9.43 19.97 31.81
C ARG A 19 -9.28 21.02 30.69
N GLY A 20 -10.37 21.66 30.27
CA GLY A 20 -10.41 22.61 29.17
C GLY A 20 -10.37 21.97 27.77
N TRP A 21 -10.32 20.63 27.67
CA TRP A 21 -10.33 19.87 26.41
C TRP A 21 -11.07 18.55 26.56
N THR A 22 -11.59 18.02 25.42
CA THR A 22 -12.25 16.71 25.34
C THR A 22 -11.90 16.03 24.03
N THR A 23 -12.06 14.71 23.96
CA THR A 23 -11.80 13.92 22.76
C THR A 23 -13.09 13.62 22.02
N LEU A 24 -12.99 13.32 20.72
CA LEU A 24 -14.14 12.95 19.90
C LEU A 24 -14.84 11.69 20.44
N ASP A 25 -14.09 10.74 20.97
CA ASP A 25 -14.62 9.51 21.59
C ASP A 25 -15.42 9.81 22.84
N GLU A 26 -14.97 10.75 23.68
CA GLU A 26 -15.73 11.20 24.84
C GLU A 26 -17.02 11.92 24.43
N VAL A 27 -16.97 12.73 23.35
CA VAL A 27 -18.16 13.39 22.77
C VAL A 27 -19.15 12.37 22.22
N LEU A 28 -18.67 11.36 21.49
CA LEU A 28 -19.47 10.25 20.96
C LEU A 28 -20.07 9.40 22.10
N CYS A 29 -19.33 9.18 23.15
CA CYS A 29 -19.82 8.50 24.35
C CYS A 29 -20.91 9.30 25.07
N LEU A 30 -20.82 10.64 25.08
CA LEU A 30 -21.85 11.53 25.61
C LEU A 30 -23.09 11.58 24.72
N ALA A 31 -22.92 11.68 23.42
CA ALA A 31 -24.02 11.64 22.44
C ALA A 31 -24.75 10.29 22.44
N SER A 32 -24.05 9.18 22.70
CA SER A 32 -24.65 7.84 22.78
C SER A 32 -25.56 7.63 24.01
N ARG A 33 -25.42 8.47 25.03
CA ARG A 33 -26.20 8.41 26.27
C ARG A 33 -27.35 9.42 26.35
N SER A 34 -27.42 10.35 25.41
CA SER A 34 -28.46 11.39 25.31
C SER A 34 -29.01 11.41 23.87
N PRO A 35 -30.28 11.71 23.64
CA PRO A 35 -30.87 11.78 22.30
C PRO A 35 -30.45 13.05 21.55
N ILE A 36 -29.16 13.37 21.57
CA ILE A 36 -28.57 14.56 20.98
C ILE A 36 -27.79 14.12 19.73
N ASP A 37 -28.00 14.81 18.62
CA ASP A 37 -27.24 14.58 17.39
C ASP A 37 -25.75 14.92 17.58
N ILE A 38 -24.86 14.26 16.84
CA ILE A 38 -23.40 14.45 16.94
C ILE A 38 -23.03 15.92 16.67
N ASP A 39 -23.73 16.58 15.75
CA ASP A 39 -23.47 17.99 15.45
C ASP A 39 -23.96 18.91 16.56
N GLU A 40 -25.06 18.56 17.22
CA GLU A 40 -25.53 19.25 18.44
C GLU A 40 -24.59 19.01 19.63
N ALA A 41 -24.05 17.79 19.77
CA ALA A 41 -23.07 17.48 20.81
C ALA A 41 -21.74 18.26 20.60
N ARG A 42 -21.29 18.39 19.35
CA ARG A 42 -20.14 19.22 18.98
C ARG A 42 -20.39 20.72 19.22
N ALA A 43 -21.58 21.20 18.88
CA ALA A 43 -21.97 22.59 19.13
C ALA A 43 -22.00 22.88 20.64
N PHE A 44 -22.54 21.97 21.42
CA PHE A 44 -22.62 22.06 22.87
C PHE A 44 -21.23 22.09 23.55
N VAL A 45 -20.29 21.22 23.08
CA VAL A 45 -18.89 21.21 23.58
C VAL A 45 -18.18 22.52 23.23
N ARG A 46 -18.44 23.08 22.04
CA ARG A 46 -17.88 24.36 21.61
C ARG A 46 -18.47 25.53 22.40
N GLU A 47 -19.77 25.50 22.70
CA GLU A 47 -20.47 26.49 23.50
C GLU A 47 -20.02 26.48 25.00
N ALA A 48 -19.64 25.28 25.48
CA ALA A 48 -19.06 25.09 26.81
C ALA A 48 -17.61 25.60 26.95
N GLY A 49 -17.01 26.12 25.87
CA GLY A 49 -15.64 26.62 25.84
C GLY A 49 -14.56 25.52 26.00
N VAL A 50 -14.91 24.28 25.70
CA VAL A 50 -14.01 23.13 25.80
C VAL A 50 -13.39 22.90 24.43
N GLU A 51 -12.07 22.87 24.34
CA GLU A 51 -11.34 22.60 23.08
C GLU A 51 -11.46 21.13 22.73
N LEU A 52 -11.92 20.85 21.51
CA LEU A 52 -11.99 19.49 20.99
C LEU A 52 -10.59 19.09 20.53
N VAL A 53 -9.87 18.39 21.38
CA VAL A 53 -8.56 17.84 21.04
C VAL A 53 -8.79 16.55 20.28
N GLN A 54 -8.43 16.58 19.00
CA GLN A 54 -8.30 15.34 18.22
C GLN A 54 -7.16 14.54 18.85
N THR A 55 -7.51 13.47 19.55
CA THR A 55 -6.50 12.50 19.96
C THR A 55 -5.89 11.92 18.68
N THR A 56 -4.65 12.27 18.44
CA THR A 56 -3.80 11.69 17.40
C THR A 56 -3.56 10.21 17.73
N GLY A 57 -4.60 9.41 17.58
CA GLY A 57 -4.61 7.97 17.89
C GLY A 57 -5.15 7.11 16.75
N ASP A 58 -5.98 7.66 15.87
CA ASP A 58 -6.44 6.96 14.69
C ASP A 58 -5.85 7.62 13.42
N PRO A 59 -4.82 6.99 12.82
CA PRO A 59 -4.19 7.50 11.59
C PRO A 59 -5.17 7.71 10.42
N TRP A 60 -6.42 7.28 10.60
CA TRP A 60 -7.45 7.24 9.57
C TRP A 60 -8.37 8.46 9.57
N GLU A 61 -8.43 9.26 10.62
CA GLU A 61 -9.23 10.50 10.63
C GLU A 61 -8.70 11.52 9.62
N ASP A 62 -7.39 11.63 9.48
CA ASP A 62 -6.77 12.49 8.47
C ASP A 62 -7.04 12.02 7.02
N LEU A 63 -7.06 10.68 6.78
CA LEU A 63 -7.44 10.13 5.48
C LEU A 63 -8.92 10.35 5.16
N THR A 64 -9.75 10.56 6.17
CA THR A 64 -11.18 10.84 5.96
C THR A 64 -11.44 12.28 5.54
N ALA A 65 -10.69 13.24 6.03
CA ALA A 65 -10.73 14.62 5.56
C ALA A 65 -10.39 14.72 4.07
N LEU A 66 -9.43 13.91 3.60
CA LEU A 66 -9.04 13.81 2.20
C LEU A 66 -10.13 13.35 1.24
N ALA A 67 -11.05 12.53 1.70
CA ALA A 67 -12.12 12.04 0.85
C ALA A 67 -13.12 13.13 0.45
N GLU A 68 -13.24 14.19 1.25
CA GLU A 68 -14.08 15.34 0.95
C GLU A 68 -13.42 16.32 -0.03
N GLU A 69 -12.09 16.31 -0.13
CA GLU A 69 -11.32 17.30 -0.87
C GLU A 69 -10.98 16.91 -2.34
N GLY A 70 -11.37 15.77 -2.83
CA GLY A 70 -11.21 15.41 -4.25
C GLY A 70 -9.88 14.70 -4.61
N PRO A 71 -9.66 14.36 -5.89
CA PRO A 71 -8.59 13.47 -6.35
C PRO A 71 -7.17 14.04 -6.20
N ALA A 72 -7.02 15.35 -6.16
CA ALA A 72 -5.70 16.00 -6.02
C ALA A 72 -5.00 15.69 -4.68
N ALA A 73 -5.78 15.32 -3.64
CA ALA A 73 -5.25 15.03 -2.31
C ALA A 73 -4.34 13.79 -2.25
N PHE A 74 -4.45 12.88 -3.22
CA PHE A 74 -3.60 11.68 -3.28
C PHE A 74 -2.39 11.83 -4.22
N GLY A 75 -2.15 13.03 -4.77
CA GLY A 75 -1.06 13.27 -5.72
C GLY A 75 -1.19 12.48 -7.03
N VAL A 76 -2.38 11.92 -7.27
CA VAL A 76 -2.73 11.27 -8.53
C VAL A 76 -3.65 12.25 -9.27
N ALA A 77 -3.25 12.69 -10.46
CA ALA A 77 -4.16 13.45 -11.32
C ALA A 77 -5.42 12.60 -11.54
N PRO A 78 -6.62 13.19 -11.47
CA PRO A 78 -7.84 12.45 -11.72
C PRO A 78 -7.81 11.94 -13.17
N VAL A 79 -7.57 10.65 -13.32
CA VAL A 79 -7.74 9.99 -14.62
C VAL A 79 -9.24 9.75 -14.74
N PRO A 80 -9.91 10.27 -15.77
CA PRO A 80 -11.30 9.94 -15.99
C PRO A 80 -11.42 8.43 -16.12
N PRO A 81 -12.48 7.81 -15.54
CA PRO A 81 -12.69 6.39 -15.68
C PRO A 81 -12.73 6.04 -17.16
N PRO A 82 -12.11 4.93 -17.59
CA PRO A 82 -12.16 4.52 -18.98
C PRO A 82 -13.62 4.43 -19.41
N ALA A 83 -13.93 4.95 -20.59
CA ALA A 83 -15.31 4.96 -21.13
C ALA A 83 -15.93 3.55 -21.17
N GLU A 84 -15.10 2.53 -21.27
CA GLU A 84 -15.46 1.12 -21.23
C GLU A 84 -16.05 0.68 -19.88
N GLU A 85 -15.63 1.26 -18.75
CA GLU A 85 -16.20 0.95 -17.43
C GLU A 85 -17.67 1.38 -17.28
N LEU A 86 -18.07 2.39 -18.01
CA LEU A 86 -19.42 2.97 -17.96
C LEU A 86 -20.30 2.50 -19.13
N ALA A 87 -19.79 1.64 -20.01
CA ALA A 87 -20.57 1.08 -21.11
C ALA A 87 -21.77 0.29 -20.59
N PRO A 88 -22.95 0.32 -21.28
CA PRO A 88 -24.17 -0.38 -20.84
C PRO A 88 -24.00 -1.86 -20.57
N ASP A 89 -23.08 -2.52 -21.30
CA ASP A 89 -22.77 -3.93 -21.19
C ASP A 89 -21.53 -4.23 -20.32
N SER A 90 -20.99 -3.22 -19.65
CA SER A 90 -19.85 -3.41 -18.75
C SER A 90 -20.22 -4.22 -17.52
N PRO A 91 -19.26 -4.95 -16.91
CA PRO A 91 -19.47 -5.66 -15.65
C PRO A 91 -19.99 -4.73 -14.53
N ALA A 92 -19.59 -3.45 -14.53
CA ALA A 92 -20.07 -2.46 -13.58
C ALA A 92 -21.57 -2.16 -13.78
N ALA A 93 -22.02 -2.02 -15.03
CA ALA A 93 -23.43 -1.77 -15.34
C ALA A 93 -24.30 -2.98 -14.94
N LEU A 94 -23.84 -4.20 -15.18
CA LEU A 94 -24.53 -5.42 -14.77
C LEU A 94 -24.65 -5.49 -13.23
N TYR A 95 -23.57 -5.26 -12.52
CA TYR A 95 -23.57 -5.21 -11.06
C TYR A 95 -24.56 -4.17 -10.52
N LEU A 96 -24.54 -2.95 -11.05
CA LEU A 96 -25.44 -1.87 -10.64
C LEU A 96 -26.91 -2.23 -10.88
N ARG A 97 -27.21 -2.92 -11.98
CA ARG A 97 -28.56 -3.41 -12.27
C ARG A 97 -29.01 -4.47 -11.27
N GLU A 98 -28.15 -5.41 -10.91
CA GLU A 98 -28.48 -6.46 -9.93
C GLU A 98 -28.75 -5.89 -8.54
N ILE A 99 -27.90 -5.01 -8.04
CA ILE A 99 -28.08 -4.41 -6.70
C ILE A 99 -29.31 -3.49 -6.64
N SER A 100 -29.74 -2.89 -7.77
CA SER A 100 -30.91 -2.03 -7.81
C SER A 100 -32.22 -2.78 -7.56
N GLN A 101 -32.24 -4.09 -7.80
CA GLN A 101 -33.42 -4.95 -7.59
C GLN A 101 -33.65 -5.29 -6.12
N ARG A 102 -32.64 -5.07 -5.25
CA ARG A 102 -32.77 -5.36 -3.82
C ARG A 102 -33.56 -4.25 -3.11
N PRO A 103 -34.60 -4.59 -2.33
CA PRO A 103 -35.38 -3.61 -1.59
C PRO A 103 -34.54 -2.99 -0.46
N LEU A 104 -34.83 -1.72 -0.18
CA LEU A 104 -34.23 -1.04 0.98
C LEU A 104 -34.92 -1.53 2.26
N LEU A 105 -34.15 -1.58 3.36
CA LEU A 105 -34.67 -1.97 4.67
C LEU A 105 -35.26 -0.77 5.42
N THR A 106 -36.32 -1.04 6.17
CA THR A 106 -36.82 -0.11 7.19
C THR A 106 -35.97 -0.18 8.45
N ALA A 107 -36.08 0.81 9.35
CA ALA A 107 -35.34 0.80 10.61
C ALA A 107 -35.68 -0.41 11.49
N GLU A 108 -36.93 -0.86 11.46
CA GLU A 108 -37.40 -2.04 12.20
C GLU A 108 -36.80 -3.33 11.65
N GLU A 109 -36.74 -3.45 10.31
CA GLU A 109 -36.08 -4.60 9.64
C GLU A 109 -34.61 -4.64 9.90
N GLU A 110 -33.89 -3.49 9.91
CA GLU A 110 -32.46 -3.41 10.26
C GLU A 110 -32.20 -3.99 11.67
N VAL A 111 -33.03 -3.60 12.65
CA VAL A 111 -32.93 -4.08 14.03
C VAL A 111 -33.24 -5.57 14.13
N GLN A 112 -34.29 -6.02 13.43
CA GLN A 112 -34.69 -7.44 13.43
C GLN A 112 -33.59 -8.33 12.88
N LEU A 113 -33.03 -7.99 11.71
CA LEU A 113 -31.93 -8.72 11.08
C LEU A 113 -30.66 -8.70 11.93
N ALA A 114 -30.40 -7.59 12.64
CA ALA A 114 -29.27 -7.50 13.54
C ALA A 114 -29.41 -8.45 14.75
N LYS A 115 -30.61 -8.58 15.30
CA LYS A 115 -30.91 -9.53 16.38
C LYS A 115 -30.77 -10.99 15.92
N GLU A 116 -31.31 -11.31 14.74
CA GLU A 116 -31.22 -12.65 14.16
C GLU A 116 -29.75 -13.04 13.89
N ARG A 117 -28.96 -12.10 13.37
CA ARG A 117 -27.51 -12.29 13.18
C ARG A 117 -26.80 -12.57 14.50
N GLU A 118 -27.05 -11.76 15.53
CA GLU A 118 -26.44 -11.90 16.86
C GLU A 118 -26.80 -13.26 17.48
N ALA A 119 -28.07 -13.66 17.43
CA ALA A 119 -28.51 -14.97 17.91
C ALA A 119 -27.83 -16.13 17.18
N GLY A 120 -27.62 -15.99 15.86
CA GLY A 120 -26.87 -16.98 15.07
C GLY A 120 -25.39 -17.07 15.45
N GLU A 121 -24.74 -15.93 15.74
CA GLU A 121 -23.36 -15.90 16.23
C GLU A 121 -23.24 -16.57 17.61
N GLU A 122 -24.13 -16.25 18.54
CA GLU A 122 -24.19 -16.92 19.86
C GLU A 122 -24.47 -18.44 19.75
N ALA A 123 -25.37 -18.84 18.83
CA ALA A 123 -25.64 -20.25 18.59
C ALA A 123 -24.42 -20.98 18.02
N LYS A 124 -23.66 -20.34 17.14
CA LYS A 124 -22.42 -20.87 16.59
C LYS A 124 -21.34 -21.08 17.67
N GLU A 125 -21.14 -20.08 18.54
CA GLU A 125 -20.21 -20.21 19.67
C GLU A 125 -20.59 -21.37 20.61
N LYS A 126 -21.87 -21.57 20.86
CA LYS A 126 -22.34 -22.71 21.69
C LYS A 126 -22.08 -24.06 21.01
N LEU A 127 -22.28 -24.14 19.69
CA LEU A 127 -21.97 -25.36 18.93
C LEU A 127 -20.47 -25.68 18.94
N ASP A 128 -19.61 -24.65 18.84
CA ASP A 128 -18.15 -24.80 18.86
C ASP A 128 -17.64 -25.25 20.24
N LEU A 129 -18.35 -24.90 21.33
CA LEU A 129 -18.07 -25.38 22.69
C LEU A 129 -18.49 -26.86 22.93
N GLY A 130 -19.28 -27.43 22.03
CA GLY A 130 -19.74 -28.79 22.07
C GLY A 130 -21.06 -28.96 22.83
N VAL A 131 -22.11 -29.35 22.10
CA VAL A 131 -23.44 -29.65 22.65
C VAL A 131 -23.71 -31.14 22.52
N GLU A 132 -23.96 -31.83 23.64
CA GLU A 132 -24.21 -33.27 23.68
C GLU A 132 -25.65 -33.61 23.30
N ASP A 133 -26.61 -32.73 23.60
CA ASP A 133 -28.02 -32.95 23.28
C ASP A 133 -28.30 -32.73 21.80
N ARG A 134 -28.78 -33.79 21.14
CA ARG A 134 -29.11 -33.78 19.70
C ARG A 134 -30.18 -32.77 19.36
N THR A 135 -31.21 -32.63 20.19
CA THR A 135 -32.35 -31.74 19.94
C THR A 135 -31.93 -30.28 20.06
N GLU A 136 -31.10 -29.97 21.04
CA GLU A 136 -30.52 -28.61 21.22
C GLU A 136 -29.55 -28.27 20.08
N ARG A 137 -28.75 -29.23 19.65
CA ARG A 137 -27.85 -29.05 18.49
C ARG A 137 -28.61 -28.75 17.21
N GLU A 138 -29.66 -29.50 16.88
CA GLU A 138 -30.50 -29.24 15.68
C GLU A 138 -31.13 -27.84 15.73
N ARG A 139 -31.53 -27.37 16.91
CA ARG A 139 -32.05 -26.02 17.11
C ARG A 139 -30.98 -24.94 16.89
N LEU A 140 -29.79 -25.11 17.47
CA LEU A 140 -28.69 -24.16 17.30
C LEU A 140 -28.20 -24.11 15.85
N GLU A 141 -28.17 -25.24 15.14
CA GLU A 141 -27.86 -25.28 13.70
C GLU A 141 -28.88 -24.49 12.86
N GLU A 142 -30.16 -24.52 13.23
CA GLU A 142 -31.20 -23.70 12.59
C GLU A 142 -31.00 -22.20 12.90
N ASP A 143 -30.71 -21.84 14.15
CA ASP A 143 -30.44 -20.45 14.55
C ASP A 143 -29.20 -19.87 13.81
N VAL A 144 -28.16 -20.67 13.63
CA VAL A 144 -27.00 -20.29 12.79
C VAL A 144 -27.41 -20.02 11.35
N ARG A 145 -28.24 -20.88 10.76
CA ARG A 145 -28.73 -20.71 9.38
C ARG A 145 -29.55 -19.45 9.20
N ILE A 146 -30.41 -19.14 10.17
CA ILE A 146 -31.22 -17.91 10.19
C ILE A 146 -30.29 -16.69 10.31
N GLY A 147 -29.30 -16.74 11.19
CA GLY A 147 -28.33 -15.66 11.38
C GLY A 147 -27.48 -15.36 10.15
N GLU A 148 -27.03 -16.41 9.45
CA GLU A 148 -26.30 -16.27 8.18
C GLU A 148 -27.18 -15.67 7.08
N ALA A 149 -28.45 -16.08 6.98
CA ALA A 149 -29.41 -15.51 6.04
C ALA A 149 -29.70 -14.04 6.36
N ALA A 150 -29.84 -13.68 7.63
CA ALA A 150 -30.04 -12.30 8.09
C ALA A 150 -28.82 -11.43 7.78
N ARG A 151 -27.58 -11.92 8.05
CA ARG A 151 -26.32 -11.26 7.68
C ARG A 151 -26.26 -10.97 6.19
N LYS A 152 -26.56 -11.98 5.36
CA LYS A 152 -26.55 -11.85 3.91
C LYS A 152 -27.55 -10.80 3.44
N ARG A 153 -28.79 -10.82 3.96
CA ARG A 153 -29.83 -9.87 3.61
C ARG A 153 -29.45 -8.45 4.01
N LEU A 154 -28.85 -8.26 5.19
CA LEU A 154 -28.40 -6.95 5.67
C LEU A 154 -27.31 -6.38 4.76
N VAL A 155 -26.34 -7.21 4.30
CA VAL A 155 -25.31 -6.79 3.34
C VAL A 155 -25.96 -6.43 1.99
N GLU A 156 -26.77 -7.33 1.39
CA GLU A 156 -27.32 -7.16 0.04
C GLU A 156 -28.19 -5.91 -0.08
N SER A 157 -29.00 -5.60 0.94
CA SER A 157 -29.86 -4.42 0.94
C SER A 157 -29.09 -3.09 1.07
N ASN A 158 -27.82 -3.14 1.52
CA ASN A 158 -26.97 -1.95 1.71
C ASN A 158 -25.86 -1.79 0.66
N LEU A 159 -25.80 -2.63 -0.38
CA LEU A 159 -24.79 -2.50 -1.45
C LEU A 159 -24.88 -1.15 -2.19
N ARG A 160 -26.09 -0.56 -2.28
CA ARG A 160 -26.29 0.76 -2.89
C ARG A 160 -25.60 1.88 -2.11
N LEU A 161 -25.47 1.74 -0.79
CA LEU A 161 -24.70 2.68 0.05
C LEU A 161 -23.22 2.63 -0.32
N VAL A 162 -22.66 1.44 -0.50
CA VAL A 162 -21.25 1.27 -0.94
C VAL A 162 -20.98 2.00 -2.24
N VAL A 163 -21.87 1.84 -3.24
CA VAL A 163 -21.75 2.51 -4.54
C VAL A 163 -21.76 4.03 -4.38
N SER A 164 -22.62 4.57 -3.52
CA SER A 164 -22.70 6.03 -3.29
C SER A 164 -21.40 6.60 -2.70
N VAL A 165 -20.73 5.83 -1.83
CA VAL A 165 -19.45 6.21 -1.25
C VAL A 165 -18.31 6.02 -2.27
N ALA A 166 -18.23 4.86 -2.94
CA ALA A 166 -17.18 4.53 -3.91
C ALA A 166 -17.11 5.54 -5.07
N ARG A 167 -18.26 6.10 -5.49
CA ARG A 167 -18.34 7.12 -6.55
C ARG A 167 -17.48 8.36 -6.23
N LYS A 168 -17.33 8.73 -4.96
CA LYS A 168 -16.49 9.87 -4.55
C LYS A 168 -14.99 9.61 -4.71
N TYR A 169 -14.60 8.35 -4.90
CA TYR A 169 -13.20 7.91 -5.02
C TYR A 169 -12.81 7.55 -6.46
N MET A 170 -13.72 7.68 -7.42
CA MET A 170 -13.41 7.46 -8.84
C MET A 170 -12.26 8.35 -9.32
N GLY A 171 -11.43 7.82 -10.23
CA GLY A 171 -10.29 8.55 -10.78
C GLY A 171 -9.07 8.65 -9.85
N ARG A 172 -9.01 7.87 -8.76
CA ARG A 172 -7.89 7.88 -7.80
C ARG A 172 -6.92 6.70 -7.96
N GLY A 173 -6.85 6.11 -9.14
CA GLY A 173 -5.89 5.05 -9.46
C GLY A 173 -6.42 3.62 -9.27
N LEU A 174 -7.66 3.45 -8.82
CA LEU A 174 -8.34 2.15 -8.79
C LEU A 174 -9.57 2.17 -9.70
N LEU A 175 -9.89 1.01 -10.28
CA LEU A 175 -11.09 0.80 -11.08
C LEU A 175 -12.34 0.94 -10.19
N PHE A 176 -13.45 1.40 -10.79
CA PHE A 176 -14.69 1.64 -10.03
C PHE A 176 -15.22 0.36 -9.35
N LEU A 177 -15.16 -0.78 -10.03
CA LEU A 177 -15.55 -2.06 -9.44
C LEU A 177 -14.66 -2.46 -8.25
N ASP A 178 -13.36 -2.21 -8.33
CA ASP A 178 -12.43 -2.52 -7.25
C ASP A 178 -12.73 -1.66 -6.01
N LEU A 179 -13.03 -0.37 -6.22
CA LEU A 179 -13.48 0.52 -5.15
C LEU A 179 -14.77 0.01 -4.49
N ILE A 180 -15.72 -0.50 -5.29
CA ILE A 180 -16.95 -1.11 -4.77
C ILE A 180 -16.64 -2.36 -3.97
N GLN A 181 -15.76 -3.26 -4.45
CA GLN A 181 -15.43 -4.50 -3.73
C GLN A 181 -14.71 -4.23 -2.41
N GLU A 182 -13.77 -3.31 -2.39
CA GLU A 182 -13.13 -2.87 -1.14
C GLU A 182 -14.15 -2.26 -0.17
N GLY A 183 -15.07 -1.45 -0.71
CA GLY A 183 -16.20 -0.92 0.07
C GLY A 183 -17.13 -2.01 0.60
N ASN A 184 -17.37 -3.08 -0.16
CA ASN A 184 -18.16 -4.24 0.28
C ASN A 184 -17.48 -5.00 1.43
N ILE A 185 -16.15 -5.11 1.41
CA ILE A 185 -15.37 -5.66 2.53
C ILE A 185 -15.56 -4.78 3.79
N GLY A 186 -15.52 -3.47 3.62
CA GLY A 186 -15.84 -2.52 4.70
C GLY A 186 -17.28 -2.69 5.22
N LEU A 187 -18.26 -2.80 4.34
CA LEU A 187 -19.66 -3.04 4.69
C LEU A 187 -19.82 -4.33 5.51
N GLN A 188 -19.17 -5.43 5.11
CA GLN A 188 -19.23 -6.70 5.84
C GLN A 188 -18.71 -6.54 7.28
N ARG A 189 -17.57 -5.84 7.47
CA ARG A 189 -17.06 -5.52 8.80
C ARG A 189 -18.02 -4.64 9.60
N GLY A 190 -18.67 -3.69 8.92
CA GLY A 190 -19.71 -2.87 9.52
C GLY A 190 -20.90 -3.69 10.03
N VAL A 191 -21.34 -4.68 9.23
CA VAL A 191 -22.42 -5.61 9.64
C VAL A 191 -22.00 -6.45 10.85
N GLU A 192 -20.77 -6.97 10.89
CA GLU A 192 -20.26 -7.78 12.00
C GLU A 192 -20.21 -7.01 13.33
N LYS A 193 -19.86 -5.72 13.27
CA LYS A 193 -19.68 -4.88 14.47
C LYS A 193 -20.87 -4.00 14.79
N TYR A 194 -21.97 -4.09 14.04
CA TYR A 194 -23.14 -3.26 14.27
C TYR A 194 -23.89 -3.68 15.55
N ASP A 195 -24.09 -2.69 16.45
CA ASP A 195 -24.85 -2.83 17.68
C ASP A 195 -26.18 -2.05 17.57
N TRP A 196 -27.27 -2.78 17.39
CA TRP A 196 -28.63 -2.25 17.26
C TRP A 196 -29.14 -1.58 18.56
N ARG A 197 -28.56 -1.91 19.72
CA ARG A 197 -28.95 -1.36 21.04
C ARG A 197 -28.66 0.13 21.15
N ARG A 198 -27.74 0.64 20.34
CA ARG A 198 -27.38 2.06 20.31
C ARG A 198 -28.42 2.95 19.65
N GLY A 199 -29.43 2.38 18.98
CA GLY A 199 -30.54 3.12 18.38
C GLY A 199 -30.25 3.90 17.11
N PHE A 200 -29.02 3.88 16.59
CA PHE A 200 -28.65 4.53 15.33
C PHE A 200 -29.00 3.66 14.13
N ARG A 201 -29.27 4.31 12.99
CA ARG A 201 -29.45 3.63 11.71
C ARG A 201 -28.18 2.90 11.31
N PHE A 202 -28.32 1.71 10.74
CA PHE A 202 -27.19 0.94 10.23
C PHE A 202 -26.33 1.73 9.23
N SER A 203 -26.96 2.51 8.34
CA SER A 203 -26.25 3.30 7.33
C SER A 203 -25.25 4.31 7.93
N THR A 204 -25.59 4.93 9.07
CA THR A 204 -24.70 5.89 9.77
C THR A 204 -23.40 5.21 10.24
N TYR A 205 -23.51 3.99 10.74
CA TYR A 205 -22.37 3.22 11.21
C TYR A 205 -21.57 2.60 10.05
N ALA A 206 -22.27 1.99 9.08
CA ALA A 206 -21.66 1.34 7.93
C ALA A 206 -20.87 2.31 7.04
N TYR A 207 -21.33 3.57 6.92
CA TYR A 207 -20.63 4.59 6.14
C TYR A 207 -19.15 4.73 6.53
N TRP A 208 -18.84 4.72 7.82
CA TRP A 208 -17.47 4.82 8.32
C TRP A 208 -16.59 3.63 7.92
N TRP A 209 -17.11 2.41 8.04
CA TRP A 209 -16.39 1.20 7.64
C TRP A 209 -16.15 1.13 6.14
N ILE A 210 -17.16 1.49 5.36
CA ILE A 210 -17.06 1.53 3.89
C ILE A 210 -15.99 2.56 3.48
N ARG A 211 -16.10 3.76 4.02
CA ARG A 211 -15.17 4.86 3.73
C ARG A 211 -13.74 4.50 4.11
N GLN A 212 -13.55 3.94 5.30
CA GLN A 212 -12.24 3.50 5.77
C GLN A 212 -11.64 2.43 4.86
N ALA A 213 -12.42 1.41 4.49
CA ALA A 213 -11.94 0.34 3.61
C ALA A 213 -11.51 0.88 2.25
N ILE A 214 -12.33 1.73 1.61
CA ILE A 214 -12.01 2.35 0.32
C ILE A 214 -10.78 3.25 0.42
N SER A 215 -10.70 4.13 1.42
CA SER A 215 -9.55 5.03 1.60
C SER A 215 -8.26 4.26 1.80
N ARG A 216 -8.30 3.18 2.58
CA ARG A 216 -7.16 2.30 2.79
C ARG A 216 -6.75 1.57 1.52
N ALA A 217 -7.72 1.05 0.76
CA ALA A 217 -7.44 0.38 -0.52
C ALA A 217 -6.79 1.34 -1.52
N VAL A 218 -7.27 2.58 -1.63
CA VAL A 218 -6.64 3.61 -2.48
C VAL A 218 -5.21 3.89 -2.01
N ALA A 219 -4.97 4.03 -0.72
CA ALA A 219 -3.62 4.24 -0.19
C ALA A 219 -2.69 3.06 -0.50
N ASP A 220 -3.18 1.83 -0.37
CA ASP A 220 -2.37 0.62 -0.48
C ASP A 220 -2.14 0.16 -1.93
N GLN A 221 -3.07 0.41 -2.85
CA GLN A 221 -3.12 -0.27 -4.17
C GLN A 221 -3.10 0.71 -5.36
N ALA A 222 -3.39 2.00 -5.18
CA ALA A 222 -3.53 2.93 -6.30
C ALA A 222 -2.22 3.29 -7.01
N ARG A 223 -1.06 2.95 -6.43
CA ARG A 223 0.25 3.30 -6.96
C ARG A 223 1.02 2.08 -7.46
N THR A 224 1.65 2.20 -8.63
CA THR A 224 2.56 1.18 -9.17
C THR A 224 3.72 0.90 -8.20
N ILE A 225 4.30 1.95 -7.61
CA ILE A 225 5.29 1.83 -6.54
C ILE A 225 4.55 2.14 -5.23
N ARG A 226 4.30 1.09 -4.45
CA ARG A 226 3.59 1.18 -3.17
C ARG A 226 4.34 2.06 -2.17
N LEU A 227 3.64 2.99 -1.55
CA LEU A 227 4.14 3.80 -0.44
C LEU A 227 3.53 3.32 0.89
N PRO A 228 4.28 3.38 2.00
CA PRO A 228 3.71 3.16 3.33
C PRO A 228 2.63 4.19 3.66
N VAL A 229 1.61 3.77 4.43
CA VAL A 229 0.44 4.62 4.73
C VAL A 229 0.82 5.94 5.39
N HIS A 230 1.78 5.92 6.34
CA HIS A 230 2.23 7.15 7.03
C HIS A 230 2.86 8.18 6.07
N ILE A 231 3.48 7.74 4.97
CA ILE A 231 4.01 8.65 3.94
C ILE A 231 2.84 9.27 3.14
N ILE A 232 1.79 8.49 2.86
CA ILE A 232 0.60 8.98 2.17
C ILE A 232 -0.14 10.00 3.05
N GLU A 233 -0.26 9.76 4.34
CA GLU A 233 -0.82 10.72 5.30
C GLU A 233 0.00 12.02 5.34
N GLN A 234 1.33 11.90 5.41
CA GLN A 234 2.20 13.06 5.36
C GLN A 234 2.05 13.85 4.05
N LEU A 235 2.05 13.17 2.91
CA LEU A 235 1.83 13.78 1.59
C LEU A 235 0.51 14.53 1.53
N THR A 236 -0.51 13.93 2.08
CA THR A 236 -1.83 14.49 2.21
C THR A 236 -1.85 15.81 2.94
N ARG A 237 -1.25 15.86 4.14
CA ARG A 237 -1.14 17.10 4.91
C ARG A 237 -0.38 18.16 4.12
N LEU A 238 0.70 17.76 3.43
CA LEU A 238 1.49 18.66 2.58
C LEU A 238 0.66 19.24 1.43
N TYR A 239 -0.14 18.42 0.72
CA TYR A 239 -0.99 18.89 -0.37
C TYR A 239 -2.11 19.81 0.12
N ASN A 240 -2.74 19.51 1.26
CA ASN A 240 -3.78 20.34 1.83
C ASN A 240 -3.23 21.72 2.23
N THR A 241 -2.13 21.73 2.97
CA THR A 241 -1.46 22.99 3.34
C THR A 241 -1.00 23.77 2.10
N ALA A 242 -0.48 23.08 1.08
CA ALA A 242 -0.10 23.74 -0.19
C ALA A 242 -1.31 24.38 -0.87
N ARG A 243 -2.48 23.71 -0.87
CA ARG A 243 -3.72 24.25 -1.44
C ARG A 243 -4.24 25.46 -0.66
N GLU A 244 -4.24 25.40 0.68
CA GLU A 244 -4.62 26.51 1.54
C GLU A 244 -3.73 27.73 1.28
N LEU A 245 -2.41 27.54 1.29
CA LEU A 245 -1.45 28.58 1.00
C LEU A 245 -1.60 29.15 -0.42
N HIS A 246 -1.91 28.31 -1.39
CA HIS A 246 -2.20 28.74 -2.77
C HIS A 246 -3.44 29.66 -2.81
N GLN A 247 -4.51 29.33 -2.07
CA GLN A 247 -5.70 30.16 -1.98
C GLN A 247 -5.43 31.49 -1.25
N GLU A 248 -4.60 31.49 -0.21
CA GLU A 248 -4.22 32.70 0.52
C GLU A 248 -3.32 33.63 -0.29
N MET A 249 -2.35 33.08 -1.00
CA MET A 249 -1.30 33.85 -1.70
C MET A 249 -1.58 34.10 -3.17
N GLY A 250 -2.49 33.35 -3.81
CA GLY A 250 -2.77 33.41 -5.26
C GLY A 250 -1.64 32.91 -6.15
N ARG A 251 -0.63 32.22 -5.57
CA ARG A 251 0.49 31.58 -6.29
C ARG A 251 0.86 30.24 -5.67
N GLU A 252 1.63 29.43 -6.38
CA GLU A 252 2.15 28.18 -5.83
C GLU A 252 3.09 28.46 -4.64
N PRO A 253 2.87 27.78 -3.49
CA PRO A 253 3.73 27.92 -2.32
C PRO A 253 5.04 27.18 -2.53
N THR A 254 6.11 27.72 -1.96
CA THR A 254 7.43 27.07 -1.92
C THR A 254 7.49 26.01 -0.83
N ALA A 255 8.42 25.05 -0.97
CA ALA A 255 8.65 24.03 0.06
C ALA A 255 9.04 24.64 1.44
N ALA A 256 9.60 25.84 1.45
CA ALA A 256 9.93 26.56 2.68
C ALA A 256 8.67 27.09 3.39
N GLU A 257 7.73 27.67 2.64
CA GLU A 257 6.46 28.21 3.16
C GLU A 257 5.56 27.09 3.69
N ILE A 258 5.49 25.94 2.97
CA ILE A 258 4.77 24.75 3.43
C ILE A 258 5.42 24.22 4.70
N GLY A 259 6.75 24.12 4.73
CA GLY A 259 7.51 23.64 5.87
C GLY A 259 7.33 24.53 7.11
N GLU A 260 7.33 25.86 6.93
CA GLU A 260 7.08 26.83 8.00
C GLU A 260 5.68 26.67 8.60
N ARG A 261 4.64 26.51 7.77
CA ARG A 261 3.24 26.33 8.22
C ARG A 261 3.05 25.02 9.02
N LEU A 262 3.75 23.94 8.65
CA LEU A 262 3.64 22.62 9.28
C LEU A 262 4.71 22.33 10.34
N GLY A 263 5.69 23.22 10.52
CA GLY A 263 6.83 22.99 11.43
C GLY A 263 7.78 21.88 10.95
N ILE A 264 7.89 21.68 9.64
CA ILE A 264 8.72 20.63 9.00
C ILE A 264 9.86 21.28 8.23
N GLU A 265 11.05 20.67 8.26
CA GLU A 265 12.19 21.13 7.47
C GLU A 265 11.89 21.13 5.96
N PRO A 266 12.23 22.21 5.21
CA PRO A 266 11.98 22.28 3.78
C PRO A 266 12.54 21.12 2.96
N GLU A 267 13.63 20.51 3.42
CA GLU A 267 14.24 19.35 2.75
C GLU A 267 13.33 18.12 2.83
N LYS A 268 12.72 17.85 3.98
CA LYS A 268 11.75 16.75 4.15
C LYS A 268 10.50 16.95 3.30
N VAL A 269 10.06 18.20 3.11
CA VAL A 269 8.97 18.52 2.20
C VAL A 269 9.36 18.18 0.75
N ARG A 270 10.58 18.54 0.31
CA ARG A 270 11.08 18.20 -1.03
C ARG A 270 11.22 16.70 -1.24
N GLU A 271 11.74 15.97 -0.24
CA GLU A 271 11.85 14.50 -0.28
C GLU A 271 10.47 13.82 -0.42
N ALA A 272 9.50 14.27 0.37
CA ALA A 272 8.14 13.77 0.29
C ALA A 272 7.53 13.98 -1.11
N PHE A 273 7.69 15.16 -1.70
CA PHE A 273 7.22 15.43 -3.07
C PHE A 273 7.99 14.64 -4.14
N ARG A 274 9.28 14.34 -3.94
CA ARG A 274 10.02 13.43 -4.83
C ARG A 274 9.47 12.01 -4.76
N ALA A 275 9.17 11.50 -3.55
CA ALA A 275 8.57 10.19 -3.35
C ALA A 275 7.13 10.10 -3.91
N ALA A 276 6.43 11.23 -3.99
CA ALA A 276 5.06 11.31 -4.51
C ALA A 276 4.97 11.17 -6.04
N LYS A 277 6.08 11.27 -6.78
CA LYS A 277 6.05 11.18 -8.25
C LYS A 277 5.49 9.84 -8.72
N VAL A 278 4.63 9.91 -9.73
CA VAL A 278 4.03 8.74 -10.37
C VAL A 278 4.86 8.38 -11.61
N PRO A 279 5.16 7.09 -11.83
CA PRO A 279 5.79 6.64 -13.07
C PRO A 279 4.95 6.98 -14.30
N ILE A 280 5.62 7.32 -15.39
CA ILE A 280 5.00 7.55 -16.70
C ILE A 280 5.09 6.23 -17.49
N SER A 281 4.07 5.92 -18.30
CA SER A 281 4.09 4.73 -19.15
C SER A 281 5.16 4.87 -20.25
N LEU A 282 5.92 3.81 -20.46
CA LEU A 282 6.88 3.72 -21.57
C LEU A 282 6.20 3.68 -22.94
N GLU A 283 4.93 3.25 -22.98
CA GLU A 283 4.12 3.21 -24.20
C GLU A 283 3.48 4.57 -24.54
N THR A 284 3.78 5.61 -23.76
CA THR A 284 3.27 6.96 -24.05
C THR A 284 3.78 7.40 -25.43
N PRO A 285 2.87 7.71 -26.38
CA PRO A 285 3.27 8.15 -27.72
C PRO A 285 3.96 9.52 -27.67
N ILE A 286 4.96 9.71 -28.52
CA ILE A 286 5.73 10.94 -28.62
C ILE A 286 5.71 11.43 -30.08
N GLY A 287 5.53 12.74 -30.25
CA GLY A 287 5.45 13.37 -31.57
C GLY A 287 4.04 13.53 -32.08
N GLU A 288 3.90 14.29 -33.20
CA GLU A 288 2.59 14.58 -33.78
C GLU A 288 1.99 13.37 -34.55
N GLU A 289 2.83 12.45 -35.02
CA GLU A 289 2.42 11.28 -35.80
C GLU A 289 2.21 10.01 -34.95
N GLU A 290 2.45 10.06 -33.62
CA GLU A 290 2.29 8.96 -32.65
C GLU A 290 3.04 7.65 -33.03
N GLU A 291 4.02 7.72 -33.96
CA GLU A 291 4.78 6.55 -34.44
C GLU A 291 5.87 6.10 -33.46
N SER A 292 6.30 6.96 -32.53
CA SER A 292 7.36 6.68 -31.55
C SER A 292 6.80 6.66 -30.12
N THR A 293 7.39 5.82 -29.29
CA THR A 293 7.04 5.72 -27.87
C THR A 293 8.16 6.26 -26.97
N LEU A 294 7.85 6.57 -25.72
CA LEU A 294 8.85 6.99 -24.73
C LEU A 294 9.93 5.91 -24.56
N ALA A 295 9.58 4.64 -24.73
CA ALA A 295 10.52 3.52 -24.64
C ALA A 295 11.67 3.64 -25.65
N ASP A 296 11.38 4.13 -26.87
CA ASP A 296 12.38 4.25 -27.93
C ASP A 296 13.46 5.32 -27.64
N LEU A 297 13.18 6.23 -26.71
CA LEU A 297 14.12 7.27 -26.27
C LEU A 297 14.96 6.85 -25.06
N VAL A 298 14.65 5.75 -24.41
CA VAL A 298 15.37 5.28 -23.21
C VAL A 298 16.55 4.42 -23.64
N ALA A 299 17.76 4.97 -23.50
CA ALA A 299 18.97 4.21 -23.78
C ALA A 299 19.19 3.10 -22.77
N ASP A 300 19.63 1.93 -23.23
CA ASP A 300 20.10 0.85 -22.37
C ASP A 300 21.45 1.22 -21.75
N ALA A 301 21.43 1.61 -20.46
CA ALA A 301 22.63 1.97 -19.74
C ALA A 301 23.55 0.77 -19.41
N ALA A 302 23.04 -0.46 -19.54
CA ALA A 302 23.80 -1.69 -19.33
C ALA A 302 24.42 -2.22 -20.62
N ALA A 303 24.00 -1.74 -21.77
CA ALA A 303 24.60 -2.11 -23.05
C ALA A 303 26.06 -1.62 -23.11
N ARG A 304 26.96 -2.57 -23.35
CA ARG A 304 28.38 -2.26 -23.54
C ARG A 304 28.58 -1.62 -24.93
N ALA A 305 29.46 -0.63 -24.99
CA ALA A 305 29.81 -0.08 -26.29
C ALA A 305 30.50 -1.18 -27.14
N PRO A 306 30.18 -1.32 -28.44
CA PRO A 306 30.83 -2.32 -29.31
C PRO A 306 32.35 -2.17 -29.34
N ALA A 307 32.89 -0.97 -29.11
CA ALA A 307 34.32 -0.73 -29.01
C ALA A 307 34.92 -1.44 -27.77
N ASP A 308 34.26 -1.36 -26.63
CA ASP A 308 34.72 -1.97 -25.38
C ASP A 308 34.68 -3.50 -25.46
N GLU A 309 33.65 -4.08 -26.09
CA GLU A 309 33.56 -5.53 -26.34
C GLU A 309 34.66 -6.01 -27.27
N ALA A 310 34.95 -5.27 -28.35
CA ALA A 310 36.01 -5.60 -29.28
C ALA A 310 37.42 -5.50 -28.59
N GLU A 311 37.58 -4.52 -27.71
CA GLU A 311 38.83 -4.35 -26.95
C GLU A 311 39.02 -5.50 -25.95
N GLU A 312 37.97 -5.90 -25.22
CA GLU A 312 38.00 -7.09 -24.32
C GLU A 312 38.35 -8.37 -25.10
N GLU A 313 37.77 -8.59 -26.30
CA GLU A 313 38.04 -9.77 -27.12
C GLU A 313 39.50 -9.78 -27.62
N VAL A 314 40.03 -8.65 -28.10
CA VAL A 314 41.41 -8.51 -28.50
C VAL A 314 42.33 -8.77 -27.32
N LEU A 315 42.03 -8.24 -26.15
CA LEU A 315 42.80 -8.44 -24.90
C LEU A 315 42.79 -9.93 -24.52
N ALA A 316 41.65 -10.59 -24.49
CA ALA A 316 41.52 -12.01 -24.15
C ALA A 316 42.32 -12.90 -25.12
N HIS A 317 42.21 -12.62 -26.42
CA HIS A 317 42.94 -13.35 -27.46
C HIS A 317 44.46 -13.11 -27.34
N THR A 318 44.90 -11.86 -27.08
CA THR A 318 46.31 -11.54 -26.90
C THR A 318 46.88 -12.18 -25.63
N LEU A 319 46.11 -12.19 -24.57
CA LEU A 319 46.47 -12.86 -23.30
C LEU A 319 46.59 -14.37 -23.52
N GLY A 320 45.62 -15.00 -24.20
CA GLY A 320 45.66 -16.42 -24.54
C GLY A 320 46.93 -16.82 -25.32
N LYS A 321 47.25 -16.07 -26.37
CA LYS A 321 48.49 -16.29 -27.16
C LYS A 321 49.77 -16.13 -26.31
N ALA A 322 49.75 -15.21 -25.39
CA ALA A 322 50.85 -14.95 -24.53
C ALA A 322 51.07 -16.06 -23.50
N LEU A 323 50.01 -16.58 -22.92
CA LEU A 323 50.07 -17.74 -22.03
C LEU A 323 50.70 -18.94 -22.75
N ASP A 324 50.22 -19.24 -23.98
CA ASP A 324 50.69 -20.36 -24.77
C ASP A 324 52.17 -20.20 -25.21
N ARG A 325 52.65 -18.96 -25.40
CA ARG A 325 54.02 -18.68 -25.81
C ARG A 325 55.05 -18.76 -24.68
N HIS A 326 54.65 -18.35 -23.47
CA HIS A 326 55.61 -18.17 -22.35
C HIS A 326 55.49 -19.25 -21.27
N LEU A 327 54.43 -20.03 -21.28
CA LEU A 327 54.17 -21.06 -20.29
C LEU A 327 54.11 -22.46 -20.93
N THR A 328 54.36 -23.47 -20.13
CA THR A 328 54.07 -24.84 -20.54
C THR A 328 52.55 -25.08 -20.56
N SER A 329 52.10 -26.05 -21.34
CA SER A 329 50.65 -26.36 -21.44
C SER A 329 49.98 -26.54 -20.07
N ARG A 330 50.69 -27.18 -19.13
CA ARG A 330 50.16 -27.43 -17.78
C ARG A 330 50.06 -26.16 -16.92
N GLU A 331 51.05 -25.26 -17.02
CA GLU A 331 51.05 -23.96 -16.34
C GLU A 331 49.97 -23.05 -16.89
N ALA A 332 49.80 -22.98 -18.21
CA ALA A 332 48.75 -22.21 -18.86
C ALA A 332 47.35 -22.70 -18.45
N GLN A 333 47.15 -24.02 -18.40
CA GLN A 333 45.88 -24.61 -17.98
C GLN A 333 45.54 -24.28 -16.52
N VAL A 334 46.49 -24.37 -15.60
CA VAL A 334 46.28 -23.97 -14.19
C VAL A 334 45.84 -22.51 -14.10
N LEU A 335 46.49 -21.58 -14.83
CA LEU A 335 46.11 -20.16 -14.80
C LEU A 335 44.76 -19.91 -15.44
N ARG A 336 44.42 -20.55 -16.57
CA ARG A 336 43.13 -20.42 -17.23
C ARG A 336 41.98 -20.84 -16.30
N MET A 337 42.11 -21.99 -15.66
CA MET A 337 41.14 -22.47 -14.69
C MET A 337 41.07 -21.60 -13.45
N ARG A 338 42.23 -21.19 -12.90
CA ARG A 338 42.28 -20.37 -11.69
C ARG A 338 41.59 -19.02 -11.83
N PHE A 339 41.81 -18.36 -12.97
CA PHE A 339 41.28 -17.05 -13.26
C PHE A 339 40.03 -17.05 -14.14
N GLY A 340 39.54 -18.22 -14.55
CA GLY A 340 38.33 -18.36 -15.39
C GLY A 340 38.47 -17.73 -16.76
N LEU A 341 39.67 -17.83 -17.40
CA LEU A 341 39.94 -17.15 -18.66
C LEU A 341 39.23 -17.79 -19.87
N ASP A 342 38.82 -19.05 -19.77
CA ASP A 342 38.11 -19.76 -20.85
C ASP A 342 36.59 -19.78 -20.65
N ASP A 343 36.12 -19.92 -19.40
CA ASP A 343 34.72 -20.12 -19.07
C ASP A 343 34.09 -19.02 -18.18
N GLY A 344 34.91 -17.99 -17.84
CA GLY A 344 34.49 -16.90 -16.96
C GLY A 344 34.32 -17.29 -15.47
N GLN A 345 34.63 -18.54 -15.10
CA GLN A 345 34.50 -19.04 -13.73
C GLN A 345 35.86 -19.25 -13.05
N ALA A 346 36.24 -18.35 -12.14
CA ALA A 346 37.44 -18.48 -11.35
C ALA A 346 37.31 -19.64 -10.34
N ARG A 347 38.27 -20.61 -10.40
CA ARG A 347 38.27 -21.78 -9.51
C ARG A 347 39.29 -21.61 -8.37
N THR A 348 38.99 -22.26 -7.27
CA THR A 348 39.95 -22.33 -6.13
C THR A 348 41.10 -23.29 -6.45
N LEU A 349 42.26 -23.13 -5.78
CA LEU A 349 43.42 -24.02 -5.97
C LEU A 349 43.12 -25.48 -5.58
N GLY A 350 42.10 -25.74 -4.74
CA GLY A 350 41.64 -27.08 -4.44
C GLY A 350 40.93 -27.69 -5.64
N GLU A 351 39.94 -26.99 -6.20
CA GLU A 351 39.16 -27.42 -7.38
C GLU A 351 40.06 -27.61 -8.61
N VAL A 352 41.06 -26.70 -8.84
CA VAL A 352 42.02 -26.87 -9.89
C VAL A 352 42.88 -28.10 -9.63
N GLY A 353 43.22 -28.40 -8.38
CA GLY A 353 43.96 -29.58 -8.00
C GLY A 353 43.17 -30.86 -8.29
N ASP A 354 41.92 -30.89 -7.92
CA ASP A 354 41.03 -32.03 -8.13
C ASP A 354 40.81 -32.30 -9.63
N GLU A 355 40.67 -31.27 -10.47
CA GLU A 355 40.41 -31.37 -11.90
C GLU A 355 41.65 -31.81 -12.67
N LEU A 356 42.87 -31.47 -12.21
CA LEU A 356 44.15 -31.84 -12.81
C LEU A 356 44.85 -33.05 -12.15
N ASP A 357 44.16 -33.66 -11.19
CA ASP A 357 44.68 -34.81 -10.40
C ASP A 357 46.04 -34.51 -9.73
N ILE A 358 46.12 -33.33 -9.06
CA ILE A 358 47.28 -32.88 -8.29
C ILE A 358 46.87 -32.33 -6.92
N SER A 359 47.84 -32.35 -5.98
CA SER A 359 47.54 -31.75 -4.67
C SER A 359 47.39 -30.22 -4.78
N ARG A 360 46.52 -29.62 -3.90
CA ARG A 360 46.33 -28.17 -3.78
C ARG A 360 47.68 -27.42 -3.68
N GLU A 361 48.63 -27.94 -2.92
CA GLU A 361 49.96 -27.31 -2.77
C GLU A 361 50.76 -27.37 -4.08
N ARG A 362 50.60 -28.45 -4.87
CA ARG A 362 51.23 -28.54 -6.19
C ARG A 362 50.61 -27.55 -7.18
N ALA A 363 49.31 -27.39 -7.17
CA ALA A 363 48.62 -26.36 -7.97
C ALA A 363 49.15 -24.95 -7.62
N ARG A 364 49.30 -24.64 -6.31
CA ARG A 364 49.87 -23.38 -5.84
C ARG A 364 51.34 -23.14 -6.32
N GLN A 365 52.15 -24.20 -6.32
CA GLN A 365 53.53 -24.11 -6.81
C GLN A 365 53.57 -23.82 -8.31
N ILE A 366 52.71 -24.49 -9.10
CA ILE A 366 52.63 -24.27 -10.54
C ILE A 366 52.13 -22.85 -10.85
N GLU A 367 51.09 -22.35 -10.16
CA GLU A 367 50.60 -20.97 -10.26
C GLU A 367 51.73 -19.97 -10.00
N ALA A 368 52.46 -20.12 -8.87
CA ALA A 368 53.54 -19.22 -8.49
C ALA A 368 54.68 -19.23 -9.50
N GLU A 369 55.02 -20.39 -10.05
CA GLU A 369 56.08 -20.52 -11.08
C GLU A 369 55.63 -19.90 -12.40
N ALA A 370 54.41 -20.13 -12.82
CA ALA A 370 53.81 -19.54 -14.02
C ALA A 370 53.76 -18.01 -13.95
N LEU A 371 53.29 -17.46 -12.84
CA LEU A 371 53.25 -16.00 -12.62
C LEU A 371 54.68 -15.40 -12.59
N ARG A 372 55.69 -16.11 -12.03
CA ARG A 372 57.09 -15.69 -12.06
C ARG A 372 57.66 -15.63 -13.48
N LYS A 373 57.35 -16.64 -14.32
CA LYS A 373 57.78 -16.68 -15.73
C LYS A 373 57.14 -15.50 -16.52
N LEU A 374 55.88 -15.22 -16.32
CA LEU A 374 55.18 -14.09 -16.96
C LEU A 374 55.79 -12.73 -16.52
N ARG A 375 56.12 -12.55 -15.25
CA ARG A 375 56.78 -11.32 -14.74
C ARG A 375 58.18 -11.10 -15.32
N THR A 376 58.93 -12.16 -15.60
CA THR A 376 60.29 -12.06 -16.20
C THR A 376 60.22 -11.79 -17.70
N ALA A 377 59.09 -12.03 -18.36
CA ALA A 377 58.87 -11.72 -19.78
C ALA A 377 58.59 -10.20 -19.98
N ALA A 378 59.54 -9.35 -19.64
CA ALA A 378 59.45 -7.88 -19.59
C ALA A 378 58.87 -7.19 -20.86
N PRO A 379 59.13 -7.63 -22.13
CA PRO A 379 58.51 -7.03 -23.30
C PRO A 379 57.01 -7.20 -23.34
N PHE A 380 56.54 -8.33 -22.82
CA PHE A 380 55.15 -8.72 -22.78
C PHE A 380 54.32 -7.87 -21.79
N MET A 381 54.82 -7.61 -20.60
CA MET A 381 54.14 -6.79 -19.59
C MET A 381 53.89 -5.33 -20.03
N ARG A 382 54.71 -4.81 -20.99
CA ARG A 382 54.52 -3.47 -21.51
C ARG A 382 53.24 -3.35 -22.40
N GLN A 383 52.91 -4.39 -23.14
CA GLN A 383 51.72 -4.41 -24.00
C GLN A 383 50.39 -4.38 -23.22
N PHE A 384 50.38 -4.90 -21.98
CA PHE A 384 49.17 -4.91 -21.15
C PHE A 384 49.08 -3.72 -20.21
N ARG A 385 50.08 -2.84 -20.17
CA ARG A 385 50.08 -1.69 -19.29
C ARG A 385 49.04 -0.64 -19.72
N GLU A 386 48.78 -0.55 -21.02
CA GLU A 386 47.80 0.35 -21.61
C GLU A 386 46.34 -0.05 -21.26
N TYR A 387 46.08 -1.30 -20.88
CA TYR A 387 44.77 -1.80 -20.49
C TYR A 387 44.53 -1.72 -18.98
N VAL A 388 45.50 -1.33 -18.18
CA VAL A 388 45.39 -1.30 -16.69
C VAL A 388 45.39 0.15 -16.17
N GLU A 389 45.79 1.12 -16.97
CA GLU A 389 45.66 2.55 -16.70
C GLU A 389 44.34 3.10 -17.25
#